data_3badb7749a4bfe477c8995b8023cb2cf
#
_entry.id   3badb7749a4bfe477c8995b8023cb2cf
#
_cell.length_a   1.000
_cell.length_b   1.000
_cell.length_c   1.000
_cell.angle_alpha   90.00
_cell.angle_beta   90.00
_cell.angle_gamma   90.00
#
_symmetry.space_group_name_H-M   'P 1'
#
loop_
_entity.id
_entity.type
_entity.pdbx_description
1 polymer ?
#
loop_
_entity_poly.entity_id
_entity_poly.type
_entity_poly.pdbx_seq_one_letter_code
_entity_poly.pdbx_strand_id
1 'polypeptide(L)'
;MTVMHIHILGICGTFMGGLAALAREAGHQVTGCDANVYPPMSDQLRSLGIELIEGYAVDQLAALSGQPDMFVIGNVVGRGTDGRYALMEHILDAGLPYTSGPQWLAEHVLQGRHVLAVAGTHGKTTTTAMLAWILEAAGLQPGFLVGGVP
;
A
#
# COMPACT_ATOMS: atom_id res chain seq x y z
N MET A 1 -16.68 -6.42 8.00
CA MET A 1 -15.41 -5.66 7.99
C MET A 1 -15.76 -4.18 7.83
N THR A 2 -15.26 -3.34 8.69
CA THR A 2 -15.57 -1.90 8.63
C THR A 2 -14.79 -1.27 7.47
N VAL A 3 -15.47 -0.52 6.61
CA VAL A 3 -14.82 0.27 5.56
C VAL A 3 -14.04 1.40 6.22
N MET A 4 -12.78 1.55 5.87
CA MET A 4 -11.90 2.62 6.36
C MET A 4 -11.40 3.45 5.18
N HIS A 5 -11.08 4.72 5.46
CA HIS A 5 -10.27 5.53 4.56
C HIS A 5 -8.80 5.40 4.99
N ILE A 6 -7.98 4.78 4.16
CA ILE A 6 -6.53 4.67 4.40
C ILE A 6 -5.76 5.57 3.45
N HIS A 7 -4.75 6.26 3.98
CA HIS A 7 -3.84 7.08 3.20
C HIS A 7 -2.43 6.49 3.25
N ILE A 8 -1.88 6.15 2.08
CA ILE A 8 -0.63 5.39 1.97
C ILE A 8 0.51 6.32 1.56
N LEU A 9 1.53 6.44 2.40
CA LEU A 9 2.75 7.18 2.11
C LEU A 9 3.76 6.25 1.42
N GLY A 10 4.29 6.68 0.28
CA GLY A 10 5.15 5.86 -0.58
C GLY A 10 4.38 4.85 -1.44
N ILE A 11 3.18 5.23 -1.86
CA ILE A 11 2.20 4.35 -2.53
C ILE A 11 2.68 3.80 -3.87
N CYS A 12 3.56 4.51 -4.58
CA CYS A 12 4.07 4.09 -5.89
C CYS A 12 5.17 3.02 -5.81
N GLY A 13 5.61 2.64 -4.62
CA GLY A 13 6.47 1.47 -4.43
C GLY A 13 5.74 0.17 -4.80
N THR A 14 6.45 -0.83 -5.33
CA THR A 14 5.84 -2.08 -5.83
C THR A 14 5.03 -2.81 -4.77
N PHE A 15 5.56 -2.95 -3.56
CA PHE A 15 4.83 -3.55 -2.44
C PHE A 15 3.64 -2.69 -2.00
N MET A 16 3.84 -1.39 -1.83
CA MET A 16 2.79 -0.49 -1.34
C MET A 16 1.67 -0.31 -2.36
N GLY A 17 1.98 -0.29 -3.66
CA GLY A 17 1.00 -0.28 -4.74
C GLY A 17 0.15 -1.55 -4.76
N GLY A 18 0.77 -2.72 -4.60
CA GLY A 18 0.04 -3.98 -4.46
C GLY A 18 -0.85 -4.02 -3.22
N LEU A 19 -0.36 -3.48 -2.09
CA LEU A 19 -1.15 -3.33 -0.87
C LEU A 19 -2.36 -2.42 -1.09
N ALA A 20 -2.16 -1.29 -1.78
CA ALA A 20 -3.23 -0.36 -2.13
C ALA A 20 -4.33 -1.04 -2.98
N ALA A 21 -3.93 -1.86 -3.95
CA ALA A 21 -4.85 -2.63 -4.77
C ALA A 21 -5.68 -3.62 -3.92
N LEU A 22 -5.03 -4.38 -3.04
CA LEU A 22 -5.70 -5.30 -2.12
C LEU A 22 -6.68 -4.59 -1.17
N ALA A 23 -6.27 -3.45 -0.63
CA ALA A 23 -7.13 -2.65 0.23
C ALA A 23 -8.36 -2.13 -0.52
N ARG A 24 -8.18 -1.71 -1.76
CA ARG A 24 -9.27 -1.25 -2.63
C ARG A 24 -10.23 -2.38 -2.98
N GLU A 25 -9.70 -3.57 -3.30
CA GLU A 25 -10.50 -4.78 -3.56
C GLU A 25 -11.29 -5.22 -2.32
N ALA A 26 -10.72 -5.06 -1.13
CA ALA A 26 -11.40 -5.30 0.15
C ALA A 26 -12.49 -4.27 0.48
N GLY A 27 -12.69 -3.25 -0.36
CA GLY A 27 -13.75 -2.24 -0.21
C GLY A 27 -13.36 -1.01 0.59
N HIS A 28 -12.10 -0.84 0.95
CA HIS A 28 -11.61 0.37 1.62
C HIS A 28 -11.52 1.55 0.65
N GLN A 29 -11.70 2.76 1.16
CA GLN A 29 -11.30 3.97 0.45
C GLN A 29 -9.78 4.11 0.57
N VAL A 30 -9.11 4.28 -0.56
CA VAL A 30 -7.65 4.37 -0.61
C VAL A 30 -7.24 5.66 -1.30
N THR A 31 -6.38 6.41 -0.65
CA THR A 31 -5.66 7.55 -1.21
C THR A 31 -4.18 7.38 -0.90
N GLY A 32 -3.30 8.11 -1.54
CA GLY A 32 -1.89 8.02 -1.18
C GLY A 32 -1.02 9.08 -1.82
N CYS A 33 0.19 9.18 -1.31
CA CYS A 33 1.20 10.10 -1.81
C CYS A 33 2.55 9.43 -2.03
N ASP A 34 3.32 9.99 -2.93
CA ASP A 34 4.69 9.58 -3.21
C ASP A 34 5.49 10.76 -3.74
N ALA A 35 6.82 10.72 -3.57
CA ALA A 35 7.72 11.69 -4.18
C ALA A 35 7.73 11.62 -5.72
N ASN A 36 7.44 10.44 -6.26
CA ASN A 36 7.51 10.12 -7.69
C ASN A 36 6.21 9.44 -8.15
N VAL A 37 5.31 10.22 -8.71
CA VAL A 37 4.01 9.72 -9.23
C VAL A 37 4.08 9.66 -10.76
N TYR A 38 4.60 8.56 -11.31
CA TYR A 38 4.73 8.35 -12.76
C TYR A 38 4.36 6.92 -13.19
N PRO A 39 4.02 6.73 -14.48
CA PRO A 39 3.72 5.41 -15.03
C PRO A 39 4.89 4.41 -14.92
N PRO A 40 4.60 3.08 -14.86
CA PRO A 40 3.27 2.46 -15.01
C PRO A 40 2.43 2.41 -13.72
N MET A 41 3.04 2.54 -12.55
CA MET A 41 2.36 2.35 -11.26
C MET A 41 1.25 3.39 -11.05
N SER A 42 1.50 4.66 -11.38
CA SER A 42 0.49 5.72 -11.23
C SER A 42 -0.78 5.45 -12.04
N ASP A 43 -0.64 4.94 -13.26
CA ASP A 43 -1.77 4.64 -14.13
C ASP A 43 -2.58 3.45 -13.62
N GLN A 44 -1.89 2.42 -13.14
CA GLN A 44 -2.52 1.27 -12.52
C GLN A 44 -3.32 1.67 -11.28
N LEU A 45 -2.74 2.45 -10.38
CA LEU A 45 -3.43 2.90 -9.16
C LEU A 45 -4.63 3.80 -9.48
N ARG A 46 -4.48 4.72 -10.44
CA ARG A 46 -5.59 5.58 -10.89
C ARG A 46 -6.73 4.78 -11.53
N SER A 47 -6.42 3.71 -12.27
CA SER A 47 -7.44 2.83 -12.86
C SER A 47 -8.29 2.10 -11.80
N LEU A 48 -7.75 1.93 -10.58
CA LEU A 48 -8.45 1.40 -9.42
C LEU A 48 -9.26 2.47 -8.65
N GLY A 49 -9.30 3.70 -9.16
CA GLY A 49 -9.98 4.82 -8.51
C GLY A 49 -9.25 5.35 -7.27
N ILE A 50 -7.92 5.16 -7.21
CA ILE A 50 -7.09 5.65 -6.11
C ILE A 50 -6.60 7.06 -6.45
N GLU A 51 -6.86 8.00 -5.56
CA GLU A 51 -6.34 9.37 -5.66
C GLU A 51 -4.87 9.41 -5.24
N LEU A 52 -4.03 9.95 -6.12
CA LEU A 52 -2.58 10.07 -5.92
C LEU A 52 -2.17 11.53 -5.84
N ILE A 53 -1.36 11.83 -4.83
CA ILE A 53 -0.80 13.15 -4.58
C ILE A 53 0.73 13.07 -4.68
N GLU A 54 1.34 14.04 -5.35
CA GLU A 54 2.80 14.13 -5.43
C GLU A 54 3.35 14.91 -4.24
N GLY A 55 4.39 14.35 -3.62
CA GLY A 55 5.04 14.93 -2.45
C GLY A 55 4.44 14.50 -1.11
N TYR A 56 5.06 15.01 -0.04
CA TYR A 56 4.69 14.71 1.35
C TYR A 56 4.37 15.98 2.15
N ALA A 57 3.73 16.95 1.52
CA ALA A 57 3.31 18.19 2.17
C ALA A 57 2.06 17.94 3.04
N VAL A 58 1.94 18.67 4.14
CA VAL A 58 0.84 18.49 5.11
C VAL A 58 -0.49 19.00 4.57
N ASP A 59 -0.47 20.04 3.75
CA ASP A 59 -1.66 20.67 3.17
C ASP A 59 -2.47 19.74 2.27
N GLN A 60 -1.87 18.65 1.78
CA GLN A 60 -2.58 17.62 1.01
C GLN A 60 -3.76 17.01 1.79
N LEU A 61 -3.70 16.96 3.11
CA LEU A 61 -4.78 16.42 3.93
C LEU A 61 -6.08 17.21 3.80
N ALA A 62 -5.98 18.51 3.55
CA ALA A 62 -7.15 19.37 3.32
C ALA A 62 -7.78 19.16 1.93
N ALA A 63 -7.03 18.62 0.97
CA ALA A 63 -7.49 18.35 -0.38
C ALA A 63 -8.19 16.99 -0.51
N LEU A 64 -7.98 16.07 0.45
CA LEU A 64 -8.58 14.75 0.43
C LEU A 64 -10.10 14.80 0.63
N SER A 65 -10.81 13.88 0.00
CA SER A 65 -12.27 13.72 0.13
C SER A 65 -12.71 13.14 1.49
N GLY A 66 -12.08 13.55 2.56
CA GLY A 66 -12.31 13.14 3.96
C GLY A 66 -11.01 12.87 4.70
N GLN A 67 -11.06 12.93 6.03
CA GLN A 67 -9.90 12.57 6.86
C GLN A 67 -9.64 11.07 6.80
N PRO A 68 -8.37 10.63 6.59
CA PRO A 68 -8.02 9.23 6.72
C PRO A 68 -8.22 8.70 8.14
N ASP A 69 -8.77 7.49 8.24
CA ASP A 69 -8.88 6.77 9.52
C ASP A 69 -7.53 6.19 9.95
N MET A 70 -6.65 5.91 8.98
CA MET A 70 -5.36 5.27 9.19
C MET A 70 -4.34 5.72 8.13
N PHE A 71 -3.13 5.98 8.56
CA PHE A 71 -1.98 6.19 7.67
C PHE A 71 -1.15 4.91 7.57
N VAL A 72 -0.83 4.49 6.34
CA VAL A 72 0.02 3.32 6.09
C VAL A 72 1.36 3.79 5.52
N ILE A 73 2.43 3.52 6.26
CA ILE A 73 3.75 4.10 5.99
C ILE A 73 4.63 3.10 5.21
N GLY A 74 5.08 3.52 4.03
CA GLY A 74 6.03 2.76 3.22
C GLY A 74 7.47 2.89 3.72
N ASN A 75 8.31 1.91 3.40
CA ASN A 75 9.69 1.83 3.89
C ASN A 75 10.60 2.98 3.43
N VAL A 76 10.21 3.69 2.37
CA VAL A 76 10.99 4.84 1.86
C VAL A 76 10.74 6.11 2.67
N VAL A 77 9.70 6.11 3.47
CA VAL A 77 9.30 7.25 4.30
C VAL A 77 9.89 7.09 5.69
N GLY A 78 10.59 8.10 6.15
CA GLY A 78 11.22 8.11 7.46
C GLY A 78 11.08 9.47 8.15
N ARG A 79 11.59 9.55 9.36
CA ARG A 79 11.80 10.85 10.01
C ARG A 79 12.98 11.56 9.36
N GLY A 80 12.84 12.84 9.13
CA GLY A 80 13.90 13.66 8.58
C GLY A 80 13.78 15.11 9.03
N THR A 81 14.90 15.69 9.41
CA THR A 81 14.98 17.11 9.83
C THR A 81 15.04 18.07 8.65
N ASP A 82 15.09 17.56 7.43
CA ASP A 82 15.18 18.32 6.18
C ASP A 82 13.82 18.74 5.61
N GLY A 83 12.73 18.42 6.29
CA GLY A 83 11.36 18.70 5.84
C GLY A 83 10.86 17.81 4.68
N ARG A 84 11.66 16.86 4.23
CA ARG A 84 11.34 15.98 3.10
C ARG A 84 10.06 15.17 3.31
N TYR A 85 9.80 14.77 4.54
CA TYR A 85 8.62 14.00 4.93
C TYR A 85 7.78 14.77 5.95
N ALA A 86 7.45 16.02 5.65
CA ALA A 86 6.68 16.89 6.56
C ALA A 86 5.36 16.23 7.01
N LEU A 87 4.68 15.50 6.13
CA LEU A 87 3.47 14.78 6.47
C LEU A 87 3.73 13.69 7.54
N MET A 88 4.86 12.96 7.46
CA MET A 88 5.20 11.94 8.46
C MET A 88 5.44 12.58 9.84
N GLU A 89 6.18 13.70 9.89
CA GLU A 89 6.38 14.42 11.14
C GLU A 89 5.05 14.92 11.71
N HIS A 90 4.16 15.45 10.88
CA HIS A 90 2.83 15.88 11.29
C HIS A 90 2.00 14.72 11.87
N ILE A 91 2.02 13.55 11.24
CA ILE A 91 1.32 12.35 11.72
C ILE A 91 1.78 11.99 13.14
N LEU A 92 3.10 12.02 13.37
CA LEU A 92 3.70 11.72 14.67
C LEU A 92 3.37 12.78 15.73
N ASP A 93 3.52 14.04 15.39
CA ASP A 93 3.31 15.17 16.31
C ASP A 93 1.84 15.31 16.72
N ALA A 94 0.92 15.08 15.78
CA ALA A 94 -0.51 15.13 16.03
C ALA A 94 -1.09 13.83 16.62
N GLY A 95 -0.26 12.77 16.78
CA GLY A 95 -0.70 11.47 17.30
C GLY A 95 -1.75 10.79 16.43
N LEU A 96 -1.70 10.99 15.10
CA LEU A 96 -2.64 10.38 14.18
C LEU A 96 -2.40 8.86 14.06
N PRO A 97 -3.46 8.05 13.84
CA PRO A 97 -3.31 6.61 13.72
C PRO A 97 -2.44 6.23 12.52
N TYR A 98 -1.38 5.47 12.73
CA TYR A 98 -0.52 4.99 11.66
C TYR A 98 -0.01 3.56 11.89
N THR A 99 0.35 2.88 10.81
CA THR A 99 0.92 1.54 10.83
C THR A 99 1.88 1.35 9.65
N SER A 100 2.67 0.29 9.67
CA SER A 100 3.49 -0.10 8.51
C SER A 100 2.68 -0.91 7.49
N GLY A 101 3.11 -0.93 6.23
CA GLY A 101 2.49 -1.75 5.18
C GLY A 101 2.39 -3.23 5.55
N PRO A 102 3.49 -3.90 5.98
CA PRO A 102 3.45 -5.30 6.39
C PRO A 102 2.52 -5.59 7.57
N GLN A 103 2.46 -4.70 8.56
CA GLN A 103 1.57 -4.86 9.69
C GLN A 103 0.10 -4.71 9.27
N TRP A 104 -0.23 -3.69 8.47
CA TRP A 104 -1.57 -3.52 7.92
C TRP A 104 -2.03 -4.76 7.13
N LEU A 105 -1.15 -5.29 6.27
CA LEU A 105 -1.40 -6.52 5.51
C LEU A 105 -1.71 -7.70 6.45
N ALA A 106 -0.89 -7.89 7.48
CA ALA A 106 -1.06 -8.98 8.44
C ALA A 106 -2.40 -8.89 9.19
N GLU A 107 -2.78 -7.69 9.62
CA GLU A 107 -3.96 -7.47 10.46
C GLU A 107 -5.28 -7.45 9.67
N HIS A 108 -5.27 -6.95 8.42
CA HIS A 108 -6.50 -6.71 7.67
C HIS A 108 -6.71 -7.65 6.48
N VAL A 109 -5.66 -8.31 5.98
CA VAL A 109 -5.76 -9.18 4.81
C VAL A 109 -5.46 -10.63 5.15
N LEU A 110 -4.41 -10.91 5.93
CA LEU A 110 -3.92 -12.27 6.16
C LEU A 110 -4.62 -13.00 7.31
N GLN A 111 -5.38 -12.30 8.14
CA GLN A 111 -6.09 -12.92 9.27
C GLN A 111 -7.06 -14.02 8.78
N GLY A 112 -6.95 -15.21 9.39
CA GLY A 112 -7.79 -16.35 9.05
C GLY A 112 -7.49 -17.00 7.70
N ARG A 113 -6.43 -16.61 7.01
CA ARG A 113 -6.01 -17.18 5.72
C ARG A 113 -4.81 -18.09 5.88
N HIS A 114 -4.71 -19.10 5.01
CA HIS A 114 -3.51 -19.90 4.88
C HIS A 114 -2.49 -19.10 4.03
N VAL A 115 -1.38 -18.70 4.64
CA VAL A 115 -0.37 -17.86 4.01
C VAL A 115 0.81 -18.70 3.53
N LEU A 116 1.13 -18.59 2.24
CA LEU A 116 2.34 -19.13 1.63
C LEU A 116 3.31 -18.00 1.34
N ALA A 117 4.41 -17.93 2.09
CA ALA A 117 5.40 -16.88 1.97
C ALA A 117 6.65 -17.39 1.22
N VAL A 118 7.07 -16.63 0.20
CA VAL A 118 8.29 -16.91 -0.57
C VAL A 118 9.38 -15.94 -0.14
N ALA A 119 10.45 -16.46 0.46
CA ALA A 119 11.60 -15.71 0.91
C ALA A 119 12.87 -16.14 0.17
N GLY A 120 13.86 -15.25 0.09
CA GLY A 120 15.13 -15.53 -0.56
C GLY A 120 15.82 -14.26 -1.06
N THR A 121 17.04 -14.39 -1.51
CA THR A 121 17.84 -13.28 -2.08
C THR A 121 17.46 -12.97 -3.52
N HIS A 122 17.12 -13.99 -4.32
CA HIS A 122 16.75 -13.90 -5.73
C HIS A 122 15.55 -14.79 -6.04
N GLY A 123 14.81 -14.47 -7.10
CA GLY A 123 13.73 -15.30 -7.63
C GLY A 123 12.41 -15.26 -6.85
N LYS A 124 12.26 -14.41 -5.84
CA LYS A 124 11.02 -14.31 -5.05
C LYS A 124 9.79 -14.01 -5.91
N THR A 125 9.86 -12.97 -6.72
CA THR A 125 8.76 -12.54 -7.60
C THR A 125 8.35 -13.65 -8.55
N THR A 126 9.31 -14.24 -9.26
CA THR A 126 9.07 -15.33 -10.21
C THR A 126 8.46 -16.55 -9.52
N THR A 127 9.00 -16.97 -8.38
CA THR A 127 8.50 -18.14 -7.64
C THR A 127 7.10 -17.88 -7.11
N THR A 128 6.81 -16.68 -6.59
CA THR A 128 5.48 -16.32 -6.12
C THR A 128 4.46 -16.32 -7.26
N ALA A 129 4.83 -15.76 -8.42
CA ALA A 129 3.96 -15.74 -9.60
C ALA A 129 3.66 -17.17 -10.11
N MET A 130 4.67 -18.05 -10.17
CA MET A 130 4.47 -19.46 -10.54
C MET A 130 3.59 -20.18 -9.54
N LEU A 131 3.78 -19.99 -8.24
CA LEU A 131 2.96 -20.58 -7.19
C LEU A 131 1.51 -20.12 -7.29
N ALA A 132 1.27 -18.83 -7.47
CA ALA A 132 -0.07 -18.28 -7.67
C ALA A 132 -0.75 -18.91 -8.90
N TRP A 133 -0.02 -19.02 -10.02
CA TRP A 133 -0.53 -19.65 -11.23
C TRP A 133 -0.87 -21.14 -11.03
N ILE A 134 -0.01 -21.89 -10.34
CA ILE A 134 -0.26 -23.32 -10.04
C ILE A 134 -1.52 -23.49 -9.19
N LEU A 135 -1.68 -22.66 -8.17
CA LEU A 135 -2.86 -22.71 -7.28
C LEU A 135 -4.14 -22.32 -8.03
N GLU A 136 -4.07 -21.32 -8.90
CA GLU A 136 -5.19 -20.92 -9.76
C GLU A 136 -5.56 -22.05 -10.73
N ALA A 137 -4.59 -22.66 -11.40
CA ALA A 137 -4.79 -23.80 -12.30
C ALA A 137 -5.38 -25.03 -11.57
N ALA A 138 -5.11 -25.17 -10.28
CA ALA A 138 -5.70 -26.18 -9.41
C ALA A 138 -7.11 -25.84 -8.90
N GLY A 139 -7.66 -24.66 -9.28
CA GLY A 139 -9.00 -24.23 -8.88
C GLY A 139 -9.10 -23.69 -7.45
N LEU A 140 -7.97 -23.31 -6.82
CA LEU A 140 -7.93 -22.87 -5.43
C LEU A 140 -8.13 -21.35 -5.26
N GLN A 141 -8.19 -20.60 -6.35
CA GLN A 141 -8.45 -19.13 -6.35
C GLN A 141 -7.58 -18.35 -5.32
N PRO A 142 -6.24 -18.39 -5.44
CA PRO A 142 -5.37 -17.72 -4.49
C PRO A 142 -5.45 -16.21 -4.66
N GLY A 143 -5.43 -15.46 -3.54
CA GLY A 143 -4.97 -14.10 -3.56
C GLY A 143 -3.43 -14.08 -3.60
N PHE A 144 -2.82 -13.07 -4.18
CA PHE A 144 -1.36 -12.94 -4.21
C PHE A 144 -0.89 -11.48 -4.07
N LEU A 145 0.32 -11.33 -3.56
CA LEU A 145 1.03 -10.06 -3.52
C LEU A 145 2.48 -10.31 -3.97
N VAL A 146 2.87 -9.70 -5.06
CA VAL A 146 4.22 -9.80 -5.63
C VAL A 146 4.84 -8.41 -5.76
N GLY A 147 6.16 -8.33 -5.67
CA GLY A 147 6.91 -7.11 -5.94
C GLY A 147 7.07 -6.89 -7.44
N GLY A 148 6.10 -6.26 -8.06
CA GLY A 148 6.05 -5.97 -9.48
C GLY A 148 4.61 -5.84 -9.97
N VAL A 149 4.46 -5.31 -11.18
CA VAL A 149 3.18 -5.32 -11.89
C VAL A 149 3.09 -6.66 -12.59
N PRO A 150 2.10 -7.50 -12.32
CA PRO A 150 1.89 -8.76 -13.01
C PRO A 150 1.49 -8.55 -14.47
#